data_54f35df30c7daa0cef99226fc879114d
#
_entry.id   54f35df30c7daa0cef99226fc879114d
#
_cell.length_a   1.000
_cell.length_b   1.000
_cell.length_c   1.000
_cell.angle_alpha   90.00
_cell.angle_beta   90.00
_cell.angle_gamma   90.00
#
_symmetry.space_group_name_H-M   'P 1'
#
loop_
_entity.id
_entity.type
_entity.pdbx_description
1 polymer ?
#
loop_
_entity_poly.entity_id
_entity_poly.type
_entity_poly.pdbx_seq_one_letter_code
_entity_poly.pdbx_strand_id
1 'polypeptide(L)'
;MRYEIATLTIKLGGMAKAVPGIEAYVKAAGAKGQLLGCWSSEIGVLNQVTILRTFADDAELQAERWRALSTQDVFGCGDVITDLTFDSYAPFPFLPPVKPGKYGSVYEIRTYRLKHGGTPHTIAAWEAAVPKRIELSPLVIAMYALDGSPRFTHIWPFASLDARAAVRADSVAKGVWPPKGGPDWLTGDMRSTIALPTAISPLS
;
A
#
# COMPACT_ATOMS: atom_id res chain seq x y z
N MET A 1 -2.95 6.31 14.93
CA MET A 1 -3.41 5.90 13.58
C MET A 1 -2.61 4.69 13.12
N ARG A 2 -3.27 3.70 12.54
CA ARG A 2 -2.67 2.49 11.95
C ARG A 2 -3.13 2.32 10.52
N TYR A 3 -2.33 1.63 9.74
CA TYR A 3 -2.66 1.25 8.38
C TYR A 3 -2.58 -0.27 8.25
N GLU A 4 -3.35 -0.79 7.33
CA GLU A 4 -3.31 -2.19 6.95
C GLU A 4 -3.27 -2.31 5.44
N ILE A 5 -2.43 -3.18 4.95
CA ILE A 5 -2.56 -3.72 3.59
C ILE A 5 -3.12 -5.14 3.72
N ALA A 6 -4.30 -5.37 3.15
CA ALA A 6 -4.81 -6.70 2.89
C ALA A 6 -4.57 -7.03 1.41
N THR A 7 -3.93 -8.15 1.13
CA THR A 7 -3.71 -8.64 -0.24
C THR A 7 -4.51 -9.91 -0.43
N LEU A 8 -5.48 -9.87 -1.34
CA LEU A 8 -6.34 -11.00 -1.70
C LEU A 8 -5.87 -11.56 -3.04
N THR A 9 -5.63 -12.86 -3.11
CA THR A 9 -5.46 -13.56 -4.38
C THR A 9 -6.81 -14.11 -4.83
N ILE A 10 -7.24 -13.72 -6.03
CA ILE A 10 -8.57 -14.00 -6.56
C ILE A 10 -8.47 -15.04 -7.67
N LYS A 11 -9.39 -15.97 -7.74
CA LYS A 11 -9.49 -16.93 -8.85
C LYS A 11 -9.56 -16.19 -10.19
N LEU A 12 -9.00 -16.79 -11.23
CA LEU A 12 -9.09 -16.25 -12.59
C LEU A 12 -10.55 -15.98 -12.97
N GLY A 13 -10.85 -14.77 -13.44
CA GLY A 13 -12.20 -14.31 -13.76
C GLY A 13 -13.03 -13.85 -12.56
N GLY A 14 -12.53 -13.97 -11.31
CA GLY A 14 -13.28 -13.63 -10.11
C GLY A 14 -13.36 -12.15 -9.76
N MET A 15 -12.61 -11.27 -10.44
CA MET A 15 -12.53 -9.84 -10.10
C MET A 15 -13.88 -9.12 -10.15
N ALA A 16 -14.73 -9.45 -11.12
CA ALA A 16 -16.06 -8.86 -11.25
C ALA A 16 -16.96 -9.13 -10.02
N LYS A 17 -16.72 -10.24 -9.29
CA LYS A 17 -17.41 -10.59 -8.04
C LYS A 17 -16.68 -10.01 -6.83
N ALA A 18 -15.35 -10.02 -6.83
CA ALA A 18 -14.54 -9.57 -5.70
C ALA A 18 -14.73 -8.08 -5.41
N VAL A 19 -14.70 -7.22 -6.41
CA VAL A 19 -14.76 -5.75 -6.20
C VAL A 19 -16.06 -5.32 -5.50
N PRO A 20 -17.27 -5.73 -5.94
CA PRO A 20 -18.50 -5.43 -5.22
C PRO A 20 -18.56 -6.08 -3.82
N GLY A 21 -18.02 -7.28 -3.65
CA GLY A 21 -17.93 -7.96 -2.34
C GLY A 21 -17.10 -7.16 -1.35
N ILE A 22 -15.92 -6.69 -1.77
CA ILE A 22 -15.04 -5.83 -0.95
C ILE A 22 -15.77 -4.54 -0.57
N GLU A 23 -16.48 -3.91 -1.51
CA GLU A 23 -17.25 -2.70 -1.24
C GLU A 23 -18.32 -2.94 -0.17
N ALA A 24 -19.11 -3.98 -0.31
CA ALA A 24 -20.13 -4.35 0.67
C ALA A 24 -19.52 -4.65 2.04
N TYR A 25 -18.40 -5.36 2.08
CA TYR A 25 -17.70 -5.72 3.32
C TYR A 25 -17.19 -4.50 4.07
N VAL A 26 -16.55 -3.54 3.41
CA VAL A 26 -15.98 -2.35 4.07
C VAL A 26 -17.05 -1.32 4.48
N LYS A 27 -18.24 -1.39 3.85
CA LYS A 27 -19.40 -0.53 4.17
C LYS A 27 -20.40 -1.20 5.14
N ALA A 28 -20.16 -2.45 5.53
CA ALA A 28 -21.07 -3.20 6.39
C ALA A 28 -21.29 -2.50 7.75
N ALA A 29 -22.48 -2.67 8.33
CA ALA A 29 -22.76 -2.17 9.66
C ALA A 29 -21.77 -2.77 10.67
N GLY A 30 -21.12 -1.90 11.46
CA GLY A 30 -20.12 -2.29 12.45
C GLY A 30 -18.69 -2.46 11.89
N ALA A 31 -18.47 -2.33 10.58
CA ALA A 31 -17.12 -2.29 10.02
C ALA A 31 -16.33 -1.12 10.61
N LYS A 32 -15.05 -1.36 10.90
CA LYS A 32 -14.12 -0.37 11.45
C LYS A 32 -13.11 0.04 10.40
N GLY A 33 -12.51 1.21 10.64
CA GLY A 33 -11.52 1.78 9.74
C GLY A 33 -12.14 2.38 8.47
N GLN A 34 -11.28 2.94 7.64
CA GLN A 34 -11.65 3.59 6.39
C GLN A 34 -10.90 2.95 5.24
N LEU A 35 -11.61 2.62 4.15
CA LEU A 35 -10.98 2.27 2.88
C LEU A 35 -10.29 3.51 2.31
N LEU A 36 -9.02 3.39 1.97
CA LEU A 36 -8.24 4.43 1.32
C LEU A 36 -7.90 4.08 -0.12
N GLY A 37 -7.63 2.81 -0.40
CA GLY A 37 -7.30 2.36 -1.73
C GLY A 37 -7.68 0.89 -1.95
N CYS A 38 -8.05 0.59 -3.18
CA CYS A 38 -8.33 -0.76 -3.63
C CYS A 38 -7.85 -0.88 -5.08
N TRP A 39 -6.82 -1.68 -5.29
CA TRP A 39 -6.15 -1.79 -6.59
C TRP A 39 -6.04 -3.24 -7.03
N SER A 40 -6.22 -3.50 -8.33
CA SER A 40 -5.88 -4.77 -8.96
C SER A 40 -4.44 -4.74 -9.47
N SER A 41 -3.69 -5.82 -9.29
CA SER A 41 -2.33 -5.93 -9.83
C SER A 41 -2.36 -6.02 -11.35
N GLU A 42 -1.54 -5.18 -12.01
CA GLU A 42 -1.34 -5.17 -13.45
C GLU A 42 0.01 -5.81 -13.82
N ILE A 43 1.06 -5.44 -13.09
CA ILE A 43 2.41 -5.99 -13.23
C ILE A 43 2.92 -6.41 -11.87
N GLY A 44 3.33 -7.65 -11.73
CA GLY A 44 3.75 -8.29 -10.49
C GLY A 44 3.08 -9.65 -10.35
N VAL A 45 2.61 -10.00 -9.15
CA VAL A 45 1.80 -11.19 -8.94
C VAL A 45 0.38 -10.90 -9.42
N LEU A 46 -0.07 -11.64 -10.44
CA LEU A 46 -1.37 -11.43 -11.07
C LEU A 46 -2.53 -11.92 -10.20
N ASN A 47 -3.74 -11.47 -10.55
CA ASN A 47 -4.99 -11.79 -9.86
C ASN A 47 -5.00 -11.38 -8.38
N GLN A 48 -4.22 -10.39 -8.00
CA GLN A 48 -4.24 -9.85 -6.65
C GLN A 48 -5.03 -8.55 -6.58
N VAL A 49 -5.77 -8.39 -5.47
CA VAL A 49 -6.34 -7.12 -5.04
C VAL A 49 -5.60 -6.66 -3.79
N THR A 50 -5.04 -5.48 -3.85
CA THR A 50 -4.41 -4.81 -2.71
C THR A 50 -5.38 -3.79 -2.14
N ILE A 51 -5.71 -3.91 -0.86
CA ILE A 51 -6.62 -3.05 -0.14
C ILE A 51 -5.83 -2.30 0.93
N LEU A 52 -5.81 -0.97 0.88
CA LEU A 52 -5.26 -0.10 1.92
C LEU A 52 -6.39 0.43 2.78
N ARG A 53 -6.31 0.18 4.08
CA ARG A 53 -7.24 0.73 5.08
C ARG A 53 -6.49 1.50 6.16
N THR A 54 -7.16 2.45 6.81
CA THR A 54 -6.66 3.13 8.01
C THR A 54 -7.60 2.92 9.18
N PHE A 55 -7.04 2.90 10.39
CA PHE A 55 -7.72 2.71 11.67
C PHE A 55 -7.26 3.78 12.66
N ALA A 56 -8.12 4.14 13.58
CA ALA A 56 -7.78 5.12 14.61
C ALA A 56 -6.61 4.62 15.48
N ASP A 57 -6.65 3.35 15.85
CA ASP A 57 -5.66 2.74 16.75
C ASP A 57 -5.51 1.22 16.52
N ASP A 58 -4.74 0.57 17.37
CA ASP A 58 -4.50 -0.88 17.32
C ASP A 58 -5.75 -1.69 17.71
N ALA A 59 -6.62 -1.16 18.57
CA ALA A 59 -7.82 -1.86 19.00
C ALA A 59 -8.83 -1.99 17.84
N GLU A 60 -9.04 -0.92 17.09
CA GLU A 60 -9.89 -0.96 15.90
C GLU A 60 -9.31 -1.92 14.82
N LEU A 61 -8.00 -1.85 14.58
CA LEU A 61 -7.32 -2.74 13.64
C LEU A 61 -7.49 -4.21 14.02
N GLN A 62 -7.28 -4.54 15.30
CA GLN A 62 -7.43 -5.91 15.81
C GLN A 62 -8.87 -6.40 15.72
N ALA A 63 -9.85 -5.56 16.08
CA ALA A 63 -11.26 -5.91 15.98
C ALA A 63 -11.68 -6.21 14.54
N GLU A 64 -11.23 -5.40 13.59
CA GLU A 64 -11.52 -5.60 12.17
C GLU A 64 -10.79 -6.81 11.60
N ARG A 65 -9.55 -7.06 12.04
CA ARG A 65 -8.81 -8.28 11.70
C ARG A 65 -9.52 -9.52 12.22
N TRP A 66 -10.03 -9.48 13.45
CA TRP A 66 -10.82 -10.57 14.01
C TRP A 66 -12.10 -10.80 13.20
N ARG A 67 -12.81 -9.74 12.79
CA ARG A 67 -13.99 -9.84 11.93
C ARG A 67 -13.66 -10.55 10.61
N ALA A 68 -12.52 -10.21 10.00
CA ALA A 68 -12.06 -10.85 8.77
C ALA A 68 -11.74 -12.35 8.96
N LEU A 69 -11.04 -12.69 10.05
CA LEU A 69 -10.60 -14.06 10.30
C LEU A 69 -11.73 -14.97 10.84
N SER A 70 -12.85 -14.40 11.29
CA SER A 70 -13.98 -15.13 11.87
C SER A 70 -15.09 -15.45 10.85
N THR A 71 -14.88 -15.18 9.57
CA THR A 71 -15.86 -15.45 8.51
C THR A 71 -15.25 -16.24 7.36
N GLN A 72 -16.05 -17.10 6.73
CA GLN A 72 -15.67 -17.75 5.49
C GLN A 72 -15.82 -16.82 4.27
N ASP A 73 -16.64 -15.78 4.40
CA ASP A 73 -16.86 -14.78 3.35
C ASP A 73 -16.02 -13.51 3.61
N VAL A 74 -14.71 -13.70 3.79
CA VAL A 74 -13.78 -12.61 4.05
C VAL A 74 -13.76 -11.63 2.89
N PHE A 75 -13.90 -10.34 3.19
CA PHE A 75 -14.06 -9.26 2.20
C PHE A 75 -15.20 -9.48 1.19
N GLY A 76 -16.24 -10.30 1.52
CA GLY A 76 -17.30 -10.63 0.57
C GLY A 76 -16.78 -11.42 -0.65
N CYS A 77 -15.67 -12.11 -0.48
CA CYS A 77 -14.96 -12.80 -1.56
C CYS A 77 -14.86 -14.32 -1.37
N GLY A 78 -15.58 -14.90 -0.40
CA GLY A 78 -15.43 -16.31 -0.01
C GLY A 78 -15.43 -17.31 -1.15
N ASP A 79 -16.25 -17.09 -2.17
CA ASP A 79 -16.34 -17.98 -3.34
C ASP A 79 -15.18 -17.83 -4.33
N VAL A 80 -14.49 -16.70 -4.33
CA VAL A 80 -13.49 -16.35 -5.36
C VAL A 80 -12.08 -16.12 -4.81
N ILE A 81 -11.92 -16.00 -3.49
CA ILE A 81 -10.62 -15.84 -2.84
C ILE A 81 -9.88 -17.18 -2.76
N THR A 82 -8.59 -17.18 -3.03
CA THR A 82 -7.73 -18.37 -2.90
C THR A 82 -6.62 -18.19 -1.86
N ASP A 83 -6.24 -16.95 -1.58
CA ASP A 83 -5.23 -16.63 -0.56
C ASP A 83 -5.47 -15.22 0.00
N LEU A 84 -5.04 -14.99 1.23
CA LEU A 84 -5.18 -13.74 1.95
C LEU A 84 -3.98 -13.50 2.85
N THR A 85 -3.38 -12.32 2.71
CA THR A 85 -2.37 -11.85 3.66
C THR A 85 -2.76 -10.49 4.23
N PHE A 86 -2.32 -10.26 5.47
CA PHE A 86 -2.47 -9.00 6.16
C PHE A 86 -1.11 -8.50 6.63
N ASP A 87 -0.84 -7.24 6.38
CA ASP A 87 0.31 -6.52 6.91
C ASP A 87 -0.15 -5.28 7.68
N SER A 88 0.29 -5.14 8.92
CA SER A 88 0.00 -3.98 9.77
C SER A 88 1.15 -2.98 9.72
N TYR A 89 0.81 -1.69 9.66
CA TYR A 89 1.79 -0.62 9.49
C TYR A 89 1.55 0.58 10.41
N ALA A 90 2.64 1.26 10.75
CA ALA A 90 2.60 2.64 11.20
C ALA A 90 3.20 3.56 10.11
N PRO A 91 2.64 4.76 9.89
CA PRO A 91 3.16 5.70 8.91
C PRO A 91 4.52 6.23 9.34
N PHE A 92 5.33 6.70 8.39
CA PHE A 92 6.50 7.48 8.72
C PHE A 92 6.05 8.77 9.44
N PRO A 93 6.63 9.10 10.61
CA PRO A 93 6.09 10.13 11.52
C PRO A 93 5.96 11.53 10.92
N PHE A 94 6.78 11.84 9.92
CA PHE A 94 6.78 13.15 9.25
C PHE A 94 5.71 13.29 8.16
N LEU A 95 5.04 12.21 7.77
CA LEU A 95 4.03 12.24 6.72
C LEU A 95 2.64 12.58 7.29
N PRO A 96 1.86 13.40 6.56
CA PRO A 96 0.47 13.64 6.94
C PRO A 96 -0.39 12.38 6.70
N PRO A 97 -1.56 12.30 7.34
CA PRO A 97 -2.53 11.27 7.03
C PRO A 97 -2.91 11.24 5.55
N VAL A 98 -3.10 10.02 5.02
CA VAL A 98 -3.54 9.84 3.64
C VAL A 98 -4.92 10.45 3.42
N LYS A 99 -5.06 11.23 2.36
CA LYS A 99 -6.34 11.80 1.93
C LYS A 99 -6.79 11.13 0.65
N PRO A 100 -8.03 10.63 0.57
CA PRO A 100 -8.62 10.17 -0.68
C PRO A 100 -8.59 11.26 -1.77
N GLY A 101 -8.46 10.85 -3.02
CA GLY A 101 -8.43 11.78 -4.15
C GLY A 101 -7.97 11.12 -5.45
N LYS A 102 -8.05 11.90 -6.54
CA LYS A 102 -7.58 11.48 -7.86
C LYS A 102 -6.11 11.89 -8.03
N TYR A 103 -5.22 10.93 -7.94
CA TYR A 103 -3.78 11.17 -8.01
C TYR A 103 -3.13 10.60 -9.27
N GLY A 104 -3.77 9.61 -9.91
CA GLY A 104 -3.26 9.00 -11.13
C GLY A 104 -3.92 7.66 -11.42
N SER A 105 -3.81 7.19 -12.65
CA SER A 105 -4.39 5.93 -13.11
C SER A 105 -3.52 4.70 -12.81
N VAL A 106 -2.26 4.90 -12.41
CA VAL A 106 -1.27 3.85 -12.15
C VAL A 106 -0.66 4.08 -10.77
N TYR A 107 -0.64 3.04 -9.96
CA TYR A 107 -0.04 3.06 -8.62
C TYR A 107 1.13 2.09 -8.56
N GLU A 108 2.27 2.55 -8.08
CA GLU A 108 3.42 1.69 -7.77
C GLU A 108 3.46 1.44 -6.28
N ILE A 109 3.25 0.18 -5.88
CA ILE A 109 3.32 -0.29 -4.49
C ILE A 109 4.65 -1.01 -4.34
N ARG A 110 5.52 -0.50 -3.46
CA ARG A 110 6.86 -1.06 -3.26
C ARG A 110 7.05 -1.45 -1.81
N THR A 111 7.52 -2.67 -1.58
CA THR A 111 7.88 -3.17 -0.26
C THR A 111 9.33 -3.59 -0.25
N TYR A 112 10.10 -3.01 0.66
CA TYR A 112 11.53 -3.26 0.80
C TYR A 112 11.84 -3.81 2.18
N ARG A 113 12.54 -4.93 2.23
CA ARG A 113 13.02 -5.52 3.47
C ARG A 113 14.24 -4.77 3.98
N LEU A 114 14.26 -4.52 5.28
CA LEU A 114 15.32 -3.81 5.96
C LEU A 114 16.25 -4.77 6.70
N LYS A 115 17.50 -4.36 6.85
CA LYS A 115 18.41 -4.95 7.84
C LYS A 115 17.88 -4.65 9.25
N HIS A 116 18.27 -5.46 10.22
CA HIS A 116 17.93 -5.20 11.63
C HIS A 116 18.45 -3.82 12.05
N GLY A 117 17.63 -3.07 12.77
CA GLY A 117 17.93 -1.69 13.17
C GLY A 117 17.77 -0.64 12.05
N GLY A 118 17.43 -1.04 10.82
CA GLY A 118 17.36 -0.12 9.66
C GLY A 118 16.18 0.85 9.65
N THR A 119 15.11 0.57 10.39
CA THR A 119 13.88 1.37 10.36
C THR A 119 14.10 2.85 10.69
N PRO A 120 14.74 3.23 11.81
CA PRO A 120 14.95 4.65 12.14
C PRO A 120 15.86 5.36 11.13
N HIS A 121 16.89 4.69 10.62
CA HIS A 121 17.78 5.24 9.60
C HIS A 121 17.06 5.48 8.26
N THR A 122 16.20 4.53 7.87
CA THR A 122 15.37 4.67 6.68
C THR A 122 14.40 5.85 6.82
N ILE A 123 13.72 5.98 7.96
CA ILE A 123 12.80 7.09 8.23
C ILE A 123 13.54 8.43 8.12
N ALA A 124 14.70 8.58 8.78
CA ALA A 124 15.47 9.82 8.75
C ALA A 124 15.96 10.18 7.33
N ALA A 125 16.44 9.19 6.56
CA ALA A 125 16.86 9.40 5.18
C ALA A 125 15.69 9.84 4.27
N TRP A 126 14.51 9.27 4.47
CA TRP A 126 13.29 9.63 3.74
C TRP A 126 12.77 11.02 4.13
N GLU A 127 12.78 11.35 5.42
CA GLU A 127 12.39 12.69 5.91
C GLU A 127 13.20 13.79 5.24
N ALA A 128 14.51 13.57 5.08
CA ALA A 128 15.39 14.50 4.39
C ALA A 128 15.14 14.58 2.87
N ALA A 129 14.76 13.47 2.21
CA ALA A 129 14.68 13.41 0.76
C ALA A 129 13.26 13.68 0.21
N VAL A 130 12.21 13.30 0.93
CA VAL A 130 10.81 13.37 0.46
C VAL A 130 10.38 14.77 0.06
N PRO A 131 10.70 15.87 0.79
CA PRO A 131 10.26 17.21 0.39
C PRO A 131 10.63 17.58 -1.05
N LYS A 132 11.86 17.32 -1.47
CA LYS A 132 12.29 17.55 -2.86
C LYS A 132 11.73 16.54 -3.85
N ARG A 133 11.57 15.29 -3.40
CA ARG A 133 11.09 14.23 -4.28
C ARG A 133 9.63 14.42 -4.67
N ILE A 134 8.78 14.91 -3.75
CA ILE A 134 7.35 15.12 -4.01
C ILE A 134 7.05 16.32 -4.92
N GLU A 135 8.03 17.21 -5.17
CA GLU A 135 7.92 18.25 -6.19
C GLU A 135 7.82 17.65 -7.61
N LEU A 136 8.32 16.42 -7.81
CA LEU A 136 8.30 15.73 -9.10
C LEU A 136 7.07 14.84 -9.30
N SER A 137 6.57 14.21 -8.24
CA SER A 137 5.32 13.45 -8.24
C SER A 137 4.86 13.22 -6.80
N PRO A 138 3.55 13.16 -6.54
CA PRO A 138 3.03 12.95 -5.20
C PRO A 138 3.45 11.59 -4.62
N LEU A 139 3.55 11.53 -3.29
CA LEU A 139 3.67 10.31 -2.49
C LEU A 139 2.33 10.10 -1.77
N VAL A 140 1.73 8.91 -1.91
CA VAL A 140 0.54 8.56 -1.11
C VAL A 140 0.93 8.34 0.34
N ILE A 141 1.88 7.44 0.58
CA ILE A 141 2.34 7.07 1.92
C ILE A 141 3.70 6.36 1.86
N ALA A 142 4.46 6.46 2.93
CA ALA A 142 5.51 5.54 3.33
C ALA A 142 5.23 5.10 4.77
N MET A 143 5.33 3.81 5.04
CA MET A 143 4.96 3.21 6.32
C MET A 143 5.82 1.99 6.62
N TYR A 144 6.16 1.78 7.89
CA TYR A 144 6.94 0.63 8.35
C TYR A 144 6.04 -0.44 8.94
N ALA A 145 6.38 -1.71 8.71
CA ALA A 145 5.61 -2.84 9.21
C ALA A 145 5.77 -3.00 10.72
N LEU A 146 4.66 -3.37 11.36
CA LEU A 146 4.57 -3.66 12.80
C LEU A 146 4.69 -5.17 13.09
N ASP A 147 4.58 -5.99 12.07
CA ASP A 147 4.59 -7.44 12.14
C ASP A 147 5.65 -8.05 11.22
N GLY A 148 6.06 -9.26 11.53
CA GLY A 148 7.02 -10.03 10.73
C GLY A 148 8.40 -9.40 10.64
N SER A 149 9.08 -9.59 9.50
CA SER A 149 10.43 -9.07 9.27
C SER A 149 10.44 -7.55 9.06
N PRO A 150 11.49 -6.85 9.53
CA PRO A 150 11.64 -5.41 9.30
C PRO A 150 11.51 -5.07 7.82
N ARG A 151 10.54 -4.25 7.47
CA ARG A 151 10.26 -3.80 6.11
C ARG A 151 9.48 -2.50 6.12
N PHE A 152 9.49 -1.81 5.01
CA PHE A 152 8.60 -0.67 4.81
C PHE A 152 7.95 -0.75 3.43
N THR A 153 6.76 -0.18 3.34
CA THR A 153 6.00 -0.09 2.10
C THR A 153 5.73 1.36 1.77
N HIS A 154 5.86 1.71 0.51
CA HIS A 154 5.52 3.04 0.02
C HIS A 154 4.74 2.97 -1.29
N ILE A 155 3.84 3.93 -1.48
CA ILE A 155 2.90 3.95 -2.58
C ILE A 155 3.01 5.28 -3.33
N TRP A 156 3.24 5.19 -4.65
CA TRP A 156 3.37 6.33 -5.55
C TRP A 156 2.35 6.26 -6.67
N PRO A 157 1.54 7.31 -6.89
CA PRO A 157 0.65 7.39 -8.03
C PRO A 157 1.36 8.05 -9.22
N PHE A 158 0.93 7.66 -10.42
CA PHE A 158 1.41 8.23 -11.68
C PHE A 158 0.25 8.31 -12.68
N ALA A 159 0.32 9.28 -13.59
CA ALA A 159 -0.66 9.40 -14.66
C ALA A 159 -0.58 8.24 -15.67
N SER A 160 0.62 7.67 -15.88
CA SER A 160 0.88 6.55 -16.78
C SER A 160 2.20 5.87 -16.44
N LEU A 161 2.51 4.73 -17.06
CA LEU A 161 3.81 4.07 -16.95
C LEU A 161 4.94 4.93 -17.53
N ASP A 162 4.68 5.66 -18.61
CA ASP A 162 5.67 6.56 -19.21
C ASP A 162 5.96 7.74 -18.26
N ALA A 163 4.92 8.32 -17.65
CA ALA A 163 5.09 9.37 -16.64
C ALA A 163 5.90 8.87 -15.43
N ARG A 164 5.64 7.63 -14.98
CA ARG A 164 6.43 6.98 -13.93
C ARG A 164 7.91 6.85 -14.34
N ALA A 165 8.17 6.37 -15.55
CA ALA A 165 9.55 6.20 -16.05
C ALA A 165 10.28 7.55 -16.12
N ALA A 166 9.65 8.57 -16.67
CA ALA A 166 10.20 9.92 -16.77
C ALA A 166 10.50 10.55 -15.40
N VAL A 167 9.55 10.49 -14.47
CA VAL A 167 9.73 11.02 -13.10
C VAL A 167 10.86 10.32 -12.37
N ARG A 168 10.98 9.01 -12.52
CA ARG A 168 12.06 8.23 -11.88
C ARG A 168 13.42 8.60 -12.45
N ALA A 169 13.54 8.72 -13.78
CA ALA A 169 14.77 9.14 -14.44
C ALA A 169 15.17 10.57 -14.01
N ASP A 170 14.22 11.51 -14.01
CA ASP A 170 14.45 12.90 -13.60
C ASP A 170 14.89 12.99 -12.12
N SER A 171 14.27 12.21 -11.23
CA SER A 171 14.63 12.20 -9.81
C SER A 171 16.06 11.73 -9.56
N VAL A 172 16.56 10.78 -10.35
CA VAL A 172 17.93 10.29 -10.29
C VAL A 172 18.89 11.34 -10.90
N ALA A 173 18.57 11.88 -12.07
CA ALA A 173 19.39 12.88 -12.75
C ALA A 173 19.60 14.15 -11.90
N LYS A 174 18.58 14.56 -11.16
CA LYS A 174 18.63 15.69 -10.21
C LYS A 174 19.28 15.34 -8.87
N GLY A 175 19.65 14.07 -8.64
CA GLY A 175 20.26 13.62 -7.39
C GLY A 175 19.34 13.74 -6.17
N VAL A 176 18.01 13.83 -6.39
CA VAL A 176 17.03 13.91 -5.29
C VAL A 176 16.58 12.52 -4.83
N TRP A 177 16.85 11.48 -5.62
CA TRP A 177 16.48 10.10 -5.30
C TRP A 177 17.53 9.11 -5.83
N PRO A 178 17.88 8.01 -5.15
CA PRO A 178 17.35 7.54 -3.86
C PRO A 178 17.79 8.43 -2.66
N PRO A 179 17.13 8.28 -1.48
CA PRO A 179 17.56 8.99 -0.26
C PRO A 179 19.02 8.67 0.08
N LYS A 180 19.81 9.68 0.41
CA LYS A 180 21.23 9.49 0.82
C LYS A 180 21.29 8.64 2.09
N GLY A 181 22.15 7.60 2.09
CA GLY A 181 22.31 6.66 3.19
C GLY A 181 21.15 5.66 3.35
N GLY A 182 19.99 5.88 2.70
CA GLY A 182 18.86 4.98 2.74
C GLY A 182 19.16 3.57 2.21
N PRO A 183 19.79 3.44 1.03
CA PRO A 183 20.13 2.14 0.45
C PRO A 183 21.01 1.24 1.32
N ASP A 184 21.83 1.81 2.20
CA ASP A 184 22.74 1.04 3.08
C ASP A 184 21.98 0.11 4.04
N TRP A 185 20.73 0.43 4.35
CA TRP A 185 19.86 -0.31 5.24
C TRP A 185 18.92 -1.28 4.54
N LEU A 186 18.95 -1.34 3.20
CA LEU A 186 18.13 -2.26 2.43
C LEU A 186 18.80 -3.65 2.34
N THR A 187 17.95 -4.67 2.23
CA THR A 187 18.37 -6.00 1.78
C THR A 187 18.15 -6.14 0.27
N GLY A 188 18.49 -7.29 -0.30
CA GLY A 188 18.15 -7.62 -1.70
C GLY A 188 16.67 -7.96 -1.93
N ASP A 189 15.87 -8.14 -0.87
CA ASP A 189 14.43 -8.45 -0.98
C ASP A 189 13.63 -7.14 -1.15
N MET A 190 13.44 -6.79 -2.41
CA MET A 190 12.69 -5.61 -2.82
C MET A 190 11.63 -6.00 -3.85
N ARG A 191 10.37 -5.68 -3.55
CA ARG A 191 9.22 -5.97 -4.41
C ARG A 191 8.60 -4.68 -4.93
N SER A 192 8.11 -4.72 -6.16
CA SER A 192 7.38 -3.61 -6.78
C SER A 192 6.22 -4.18 -7.57
N THR A 193 5.03 -3.68 -7.30
CA THR A 193 3.80 -4.02 -8.02
C THR A 193 3.26 -2.77 -8.67
N ILE A 194 2.92 -2.85 -9.95
CA ILE A 194 2.10 -1.85 -10.63
C ILE A 194 0.66 -2.29 -10.52
N ALA A 195 -0.18 -1.43 -10.02
CA ALA A 195 -1.58 -1.71 -9.75
C ALA A 195 -2.50 -0.60 -10.28
N LEU A 196 -3.69 -0.97 -10.68
CA LEU A 196 -4.71 -0.06 -11.21
C LEU A 196 -5.84 0.10 -10.20
N PRO A 197 -6.35 1.33 -9.99
CA PRO A 197 -7.48 1.55 -9.11
C PRO A 197 -8.71 0.79 -9.60
N THR A 198 -9.36 0.07 -8.69
CA THR A 198 -10.69 -0.48 -8.96
C THR A 198 -11.77 0.61 -8.87
N ALA A 199 -12.98 0.31 -9.34
CA ALA A 199 -14.09 1.27 -9.31
C ALA A 199 -14.44 1.79 -7.91
N ILE A 200 -14.09 1.04 -6.86
CA ILE A 200 -14.36 1.39 -5.46
C ILE A 200 -13.19 2.09 -4.75
N SER A 201 -12.07 2.28 -5.46
CA SER A 201 -10.87 2.87 -4.84
C SER A 201 -11.03 4.36 -4.58
N PRO A 202 -10.96 4.84 -3.32
CA PRO A 202 -10.96 6.27 -3.02
C PRO A 202 -9.69 6.99 -3.49
N LEU A 203 -8.58 6.26 -3.62
CA LEU A 203 -7.36 6.70 -4.28
C LEU A 203 -7.40 6.22 -5.73
N SER A 204 -7.64 7.13 -6.68
CA SER A 204 -7.81 6.83 -8.10
C SER A 204 -7.12 7.87 -9.00
#